data_488f0f287d99cba336932514834a83ce
#
_entry.id   488f0f287d99cba336932514834a83ce
#
_cell.length_a   1.000
_cell.length_b   1.000
_cell.length_c   1.000
_cell.angle_alpha   90.00
_cell.angle_beta   90.00
_cell.angle_gamma   90.00
#
_symmetry.space_group_name_H-M   'P 1'
#
loop_
_entity.id
_entity.type
_entity.pdbx_description
1 polymer ?
#
loop_
_entity_poly.entity_id
_entity_poly.type
_entity_poly.pdbx_seq_one_letter_code
_entity_poly.pdbx_strand_id
1 'polypeptide(L)'
;MRALLLSLMLSLMAMPAFAVLPSEILKDPALEERARDISKGLRCLVCQNQSIDDSDATLARDLRVLVRERLVSGDSNEQVMDYVVSRYGDFVLLNPPFKTSTLVLWIGPFVFFLIGLITLGVMFRKRTQVVTEAGAPALSTDEE
;
A
#
# COMPACT_ATOMS: atom_id res chain seq x y z
N MET A 1 2.07 13.78 37.76
CA MET A 1 3.29 12.92 37.85
C MET A 1 2.93 11.42 37.98
N ARG A 2 2.07 11.00 38.91
CA ARG A 2 1.67 9.57 39.07
C ARG A 2 0.99 8.97 37.81
N ALA A 3 0.11 9.71 37.13
CA ALA A 3 -0.55 9.24 35.91
C ALA A 3 0.43 9.08 34.73
N LEU A 4 1.42 9.96 34.62
CA LEU A 4 2.48 9.87 33.60
C LEU A 4 3.40 8.65 33.83
N LEU A 5 3.73 8.36 35.09
CA LEU A 5 4.53 7.18 35.43
C LEU A 5 3.75 5.88 35.18
N LEU A 6 2.44 5.86 35.45
CA LEU A 6 1.58 4.70 35.18
C LEU A 6 1.42 4.47 33.66
N SER A 7 1.23 5.52 32.86
CA SER A 7 1.16 5.38 31.40
C SER A 7 2.48 4.92 30.78
N LEU A 8 3.60 5.40 31.32
CA LEU A 8 4.94 4.97 30.88
C LEU A 8 5.19 3.50 31.24
N MET A 9 4.81 3.07 32.45
CA MET A 9 4.91 1.66 32.84
C MET A 9 4.02 0.75 31.99
N LEU A 10 2.82 1.19 31.63
CA LEU A 10 1.89 0.42 30.81
C LEU A 10 2.38 0.28 29.36
N SER A 11 3.03 1.30 28.81
CA SER A 11 3.63 1.23 27.46
C SER A 11 4.89 0.38 27.38
N LEU A 12 5.63 0.18 28.50
CA LEU A 12 6.78 -0.74 28.54
C LEU A 12 6.37 -2.22 28.62
N MET A 13 5.11 -2.53 28.93
CA MET A 13 4.60 -3.91 28.99
C MET A 13 4.07 -4.46 27.66
N ALA A 14 4.13 -3.69 26.58
CA ALA A 14 3.75 -4.17 25.23
C ALA A 14 4.76 -5.20 24.74
N MET A 15 4.53 -6.49 25.02
CA MET A 15 5.31 -7.60 24.47
C MET A 15 4.97 -7.76 22.99
N PRO A 16 5.95 -7.94 22.10
CA PRO A 16 5.68 -8.28 20.70
C PRO A 16 4.95 -9.63 20.63
N ALA A 17 3.77 -9.64 20.03
CA ALA A 17 3.04 -10.87 19.74
C ALA A 17 3.60 -11.46 18.43
N PHE A 18 4.19 -12.66 18.51
CA PHE A 18 4.64 -13.38 17.32
C PHE A 18 3.52 -14.29 16.82
N ALA A 19 3.07 -14.07 15.57
CA ALA A 19 2.05 -14.91 14.93
C ALA A 19 2.63 -16.24 14.41
N VAL A 20 3.93 -16.30 14.15
CA VAL A 20 4.62 -17.49 13.64
C VAL A 20 4.96 -18.43 14.78
N LEU A 21 4.52 -19.69 14.66
CA LEU A 21 4.80 -20.71 15.67
C LEU A 21 6.24 -21.25 15.53
N PRO A 22 6.91 -21.61 16.65
CA PRO A 22 8.23 -22.23 16.61
C PRO A 22 8.29 -23.52 15.78
N SER A 23 7.17 -24.24 15.66
CA SER A 23 7.05 -25.47 14.87
C SER A 23 7.03 -25.23 13.35
N GLU A 24 6.77 -24.00 12.89
CA GLU A 24 6.78 -23.63 11.48
C GLU A 24 8.19 -23.25 10.98
N ILE A 25 9.07 -22.85 11.88
CA ILE A 25 10.39 -22.29 11.57
C ILE A 25 11.30 -23.36 10.95
N LEU A 26 11.90 -23.03 9.81
CA LEU A 26 12.87 -23.90 9.14
C LEU A 26 14.19 -23.95 9.93
N LYS A 27 14.87 -25.09 9.86
CA LYS A 27 16.18 -25.28 10.51
C LYS A 27 17.30 -24.46 9.85
N ASP A 28 17.17 -24.19 8.55
CA ASP A 28 18.09 -23.37 7.78
C ASP A 28 17.69 -21.89 7.92
N PRO A 29 18.53 -21.07 8.57
CA PRO A 29 18.22 -19.66 8.81
C PRO A 29 18.06 -18.85 7.52
N ALA A 30 18.82 -19.19 6.46
CA ALA A 30 18.74 -18.46 5.19
C ALA A 30 17.42 -18.74 4.46
N LEU A 31 16.93 -19.98 4.50
CA LEU A 31 15.62 -20.33 3.95
C LEU A 31 14.48 -19.72 4.80
N GLU A 32 14.63 -19.68 6.10
CA GLU A 32 13.63 -19.07 6.99
C GLU A 32 13.52 -17.55 6.76
N GLU A 33 14.65 -16.84 6.60
CA GLU A 33 14.66 -15.42 6.26
C GLU A 33 13.91 -15.16 4.96
N ARG A 34 14.18 -15.96 3.91
CA ARG A 34 13.45 -15.89 2.64
C ARG A 34 11.96 -16.16 2.81
N ALA A 35 11.59 -17.18 3.61
CA ALA A 35 10.20 -17.51 3.88
C ALA A 35 9.47 -16.35 4.58
N ARG A 36 10.12 -15.70 5.54
CA ARG A 36 9.57 -14.53 6.24
C ARG A 36 9.38 -13.35 5.30
N ASP A 37 10.36 -13.07 4.44
CA ASP A 37 10.27 -11.95 3.48
C ASP A 37 9.15 -12.16 2.46
N ILE A 38 8.97 -13.38 1.95
CA ILE A 38 7.84 -13.71 1.08
C ILE A 38 6.51 -13.54 1.86
N SER A 39 6.45 -14.06 3.09
CA SER A 39 5.24 -14.02 3.92
C SER A 39 4.79 -12.58 4.27
N LYS A 40 5.72 -11.65 4.44
CA LYS A 40 5.42 -10.21 4.62
C LYS A 40 4.78 -9.57 3.39
N GLY A 41 5.06 -10.09 2.20
CA GLY A 41 4.47 -9.62 0.93
C GLY A 41 3.11 -10.24 0.60
N LEU A 42 2.71 -11.29 1.31
CA LEU A 42 1.47 -12.02 1.08
C LEU A 42 0.39 -11.62 2.08
N ARG A 43 -0.83 -11.40 1.58
CA ARG A 43 -2.00 -11.00 2.36
C ARG A 43 -2.70 -12.22 2.95
N CYS A 44 -3.09 -12.13 4.21
CA CYS A 44 -4.04 -13.04 4.82
C CYS A 44 -5.43 -12.78 4.24
N LEU A 45 -6.00 -13.74 3.54
CA LEU A 45 -7.25 -13.58 2.78
C LEU A 45 -8.51 -13.49 3.66
N VAL A 46 -8.41 -13.86 4.94
CA VAL A 46 -9.50 -13.85 5.93
C VAL A 46 -9.30 -12.79 7.02
N CYS A 47 -8.27 -11.95 6.90
CA CYS A 47 -7.89 -10.92 7.86
C CYS A 47 -8.13 -9.53 7.29
N GLN A 48 -8.07 -8.50 8.17
CA GLN A 48 -8.18 -7.10 7.75
C GLN A 48 -6.85 -6.57 7.20
N ASN A 49 -6.47 -7.01 6.00
CA ASN A 49 -5.28 -6.49 5.28
C ASN A 49 -3.92 -6.74 5.97
N GLN A 50 -3.84 -7.74 6.85
CA GLN A 50 -2.59 -8.15 7.48
C GLN A 50 -1.78 -9.05 6.55
N SER A 51 -0.44 -9.09 6.74
CA SER A 51 0.40 -10.09 6.11
C SER A 51 0.15 -11.48 6.72
N ILE A 52 0.50 -12.54 5.98
CA ILE A 52 0.46 -13.88 6.56
C ILE A 52 1.56 -14.07 7.62
N ASP A 53 2.58 -13.23 7.65
CA ASP A 53 3.63 -13.26 8.67
C ASP A 53 3.14 -12.73 10.02
N ASP A 54 2.19 -11.76 9.99
CA ASP A 54 1.65 -11.09 11.18
C ASP A 54 0.32 -11.67 11.67
N SER A 55 -0.30 -12.59 10.91
CA SER A 55 -1.60 -13.14 11.19
C SER A 55 -1.52 -14.52 11.85
N ASP A 56 -2.30 -14.74 12.90
CA ASP A 56 -2.49 -16.03 13.59
C ASP A 56 -3.64 -16.87 13.02
N ALA A 57 -4.34 -16.39 11.99
CA ALA A 57 -5.40 -17.14 11.32
C ALA A 57 -4.90 -18.48 10.75
N THR A 58 -5.76 -19.50 10.78
CA THR A 58 -5.42 -20.84 10.27
C THR A 58 -4.97 -20.81 8.81
N LEU A 59 -5.67 -20.05 7.95
CA LEU A 59 -5.30 -19.91 6.55
C LEU A 59 -3.95 -19.20 6.36
N ALA A 60 -3.60 -18.22 7.21
CA ALA A 60 -2.30 -17.58 7.18
C ALA A 60 -1.19 -18.57 7.52
N ARG A 61 -1.43 -19.45 8.52
CA ARG A 61 -0.51 -20.54 8.86
C ARG A 61 -0.32 -21.52 7.70
N ASP A 62 -1.40 -21.95 7.06
CA ASP A 62 -1.34 -22.88 5.94
C ASP A 62 -0.53 -22.30 4.78
N LEU A 63 -0.70 -21.00 4.50
CA LEU A 63 0.08 -20.31 3.48
C LEU A 63 1.56 -20.18 3.88
N ARG A 64 1.87 -19.91 5.16
CA ARG A 64 3.25 -19.88 5.64
C ARG A 64 3.95 -21.23 5.53
N VAL A 65 3.25 -22.32 5.83
CA VAL A 65 3.75 -23.70 5.66
C VAL A 65 4.00 -23.97 4.18
N LEU A 66 3.03 -23.64 3.31
CA LEU A 66 3.15 -23.82 1.86
C LEU A 66 4.39 -23.07 1.30
N VAL A 67 4.61 -21.82 1.69
CA VAL A 67 5.79 -21.03 1.29
C VAL A 67 7.09 -21.75 1.67
N ARG A 68 7.17 -22.27 2.90
CA ARG A 68 8.35 -22.98 3.40
C ARG A 68 8.57 -24.31 2.65
N GLU A 69 7.53 -25.08 2.40
CA GLU A 69 7.59 -26.32 1.64
C GLU A 69 8.14 -26.09 0.22
N ARG A 70 7.66 -25.04 -0.45
CA ARG A 70 8.13 -24.67 -1.80
C ARG A 70 9.60 -24.26 -1.80
N LEU A 71 10.03 -23.46 -0.81
CA LEU A 71 11.44 -23.07 -0.67
C LEU A 71 12.36 -24.26 -0.39
N VAL A 72 11.93 -25.20 0.46
CA VAL A 72 12.68 -26.44 0.73
C VAL A 72 12.76 -27.32 -0.51
N SER A 73 11.75 -27.28 -1.38
CA SER A 73 11.77 -27.97 -2.68
C SER A 73 12.71 -27.34 -3.72
N GLY A 74 13.32 -26.20 -3.38
CA GLY A 74 14.32 -25.54 -4.23
C GLY A 74 13.78 -24.41 -5.11
N ASP A 75 12.52 -23.99 -4.93
CA ASP A 75 11.95 -22.90 -5.71
C ASP A 75 12.62 -21.55 -5.41
N SER A 76 12.66 -20.69 -6.42
CA SER A 76 13.03 -19.29 -6.24
C SER A 76 11.89 -18.49 -5.57
N ASN A 77 12.21 -17.29 -5.05
CA ASN A 77 11.19 -16.43 -4.43
C ASN A 77 10.07 -16.09 -5.44
N GLU A 78 10.42 -15.82 -6.70
CA GLU A 78 9.46 -15.53 -7.77
C GLU A 78 8.56 -16.73 -8.06
N GLN A 79 9.14 -17.94 -8.13
CA GLN A 79 8.38 -19.17 -8.36
C GLN A 79 7.37 -19.46 -7.24
N VAL A 80 7.77 -19.21 -5.97
CA VAL A 80 6.87 -19.34 -4.82
C VAL A 80 5.73 -18.34 -4.92
N MET A 81 6.03 -17.07 -5.21
CA MET A 81 5.03 -16.01 -5.37
C MET A 81 4.06 -16.32 -6.52
N ASP A 82 4.57 -16.71 -7.69
CA ASP A 82 3.77 -17.07 -8.86
C ASP A 82 2.86 -18.28 -8.57
N TYR A 83 3.36 -19.26 -7.83
CA TYR A 83 2.56 -20.40 -7.41
C TYR A 83 1.40 -19.98 -6.52
N VAL A 84 1.64 -19.13 -5.52
CA VAL A 84 0.60 -18.64 -4.62
C VAL A 84 -0.42 -17.79 -5.40
N VAL A 85 0.05 -16.90 -6.26
CA VAL A 85 -0.81 -16.06 -7.11
C VAL A 85 -1.65 -16.89 -8.08
N SER A 86 -1.10 -17.98 -8.65
CA SER A 86 -1.87 -18.87 -9.54
C SER A 86 -3.03 -19.58 -8.85
N ARG A 87 -2.91 -19.82 -7.53
CA ARG A 87 -3.93 -20.51 -6.72
C ARG A 87 -4.97 -19.57 -6.12
N TYR A 88 -4.54 -18.37 -5.68
CA TYR A 88 -5.36 -17.44 -4.88
C TYR A 88 -5.64 -16.12 -5.61
N GLY A 89 -5.05 -15.91 -6.78
CA GLY A 89 -5.19 -14.68 -7.56
C GLY A 89 -4.32 -13.53 -7.05
N ASP A 90 -4.30 -12.42 -7.80
CA ASP A 90 -3.48 -11.23 -7.48
C ASP A 90 -3.85 -10.59 -6.13
N PHE A 91 -5.05 -10.85 -5.62
CA PHE A 91 -5.51 -10.30 -4.33
C PHE A 91 -4.67 -10.81 -3.13
N VAL A 92 -3.98 -11.95 -3.28
CA VAL A 92 -3.08 -12.47 -2.25
C VAL A 92 -1.84 -11.59 -2.07
N LEU A 93 -1.53 -10.72 -3.02
CA LEU A 93 -0.42 -9.78 -2.93
C LEU A 93 -0.82 -8.54 -2.11
N LEU A 94 0.00 -8.16 -1.13
CA LEU A 94 -0.18 -6.89 -0.40
C LEU A 94 0.12 -5.69 -1.28
N ASN A 95 1.12 -5.80 -2.15
CA ASN A 95 1.48 -4.78 -3.10
C ASN A 95 0.90 -5.14 -4.47
N PRO A 96 0.06 -4.27 -5.07
CA PRO A 96 -0.49 -4.52 -6.41
C PRO A 96 0.63 -4.67 -7.44
N PRO A 97 0.63 -5.75 -8.25
CA PRO A 97 1.64 -5.93 -9.29
C PRO A 97 1.46 -4.90 -10.42
N PHE A 98 2.56 -4.54 -11.08
CA PHE A 98 2.52 -3.70 -12.28
C PHE A 98 2.03 -4.52 -13.48
N LYS A 99 0.70 -4.58 -13.65
CA LYS A 99 0.03 -5.25 -14.78
C LYS A 99 -0.87 -4.26 -15.51
N THR A 100 -1.28 -4.59 -16.73
CA THR A 100 -2.20 -3.75 -17.51
C THR A 100 -3.51 -3.47 -16.75
N SER A 101 -4.00 -4.46 -16.00
CA SER A 101 -5.21 -4.34 -15.15
C SER A 101 -5.06 -3.37 -13.98
N THR A 102 -3.83 -3.17 -13.46
CA THR A 102 -3.55 -2.28 -12.33
C THR A 102 -2.96 -0.94 -12.75
N LEU A 103 -2.73 -0.73 -14.07
CA LEU A 103 -2.12 0.50 -14.59
C LEU A 103 -2.94 1.75 -14.22
N VAL A 104 -4.26 1.62 -14.22
CA VAL A 104 -5.19 2.72 -13.83
C VAL A 104 -4.96 3.16 -12.39
N LEU A 105 -4.61 2.23 -11.49
CA LEU A 105 -4.32 2.53 -10.09
C LEU A 105 -3.06 3.40 -9.95
N TRP A 106 -2.04 3.13 -10.78
CA TRP A 106 -0.77 3.84 -10.72
C TRP A 106 -0.78 5.18 -11.48
N ILE A 107 -1.44 5.24 -12.63
CA ILE A 107 -1.47 6.44 -13.49
C ILE A 107 -2.65 7.36 -13.11
N GLY A 108 -3.76 6.81 -12.61
CA GLY A 108 -4.97 7.54 -12.29
C GLY A 108 -4.77 8.81 -11.47
N PRO A 109 -4.08 8.77 -10.32
CA PRO A 109 -3.85 9.95 -9.49
C PRO A 109 -3.13 11.08 -10.23
N PHE A 110 -2.14 10.76 -11.08
CA PHE A 110 -1.40 11.76 -11.86
C PHE A 110 -2.26 12.41 -12.94
N VAL A 111 -3.10 11.62 -13.63
CA VAL A 111 -4.04 12.15 -14.63
C VAL A 111 -5.07 13.06 -13.97
N PHE A 112 -5.64 12.66 -12.84
CA PHE A 112 -6.58 13.49 -12.07
C PHE A 112 -5.93 14.81 -11.63
N PHE A 113 -4.70 14.74 -11.14
CA PHE A 113 -3.97 15.94 -10.72
C PHE A 113 -3.70 16.89 -11.90
N LEU A 114 -3.30 16.36 -13.05
CA LEU A 114 -3.08 17.17 -14.27
C LEU A 114 -4.37 17.83 -14.74
N ILE A 115 -5.50 17.10 -14.78
CA ILE A 115 -6.80 17.67 -15.14
C ILE A 115 -7.17 18.80 -14.16
N GLY A 116 -6.97 18.59 -12.86
CA GLY A 116 -7.20 19.61 -11.83
C GLY A 116 -6.37 20.88 -12.06
N LEU A 117 -5.07 20.74 -12.36
CA LEU A 117 -4.20 21.87 -12.64
C LEU A 117 -4.62 22.64 -13.91
N ILE A 118 -4.98 21.91 -14.97
CA ILE A 118 -5.43 22.52 -16.23
C ILE A 118 -6.73 23.31 -16.01
N THR A 119 -7.72 22.69 -15.32
CA THR A 119 -8.99 23.37 -15.04
C THR A 119 -8.81 24.60 -14.18
N LEU A 120 -7.94 24.54 -13.17
CA LEU A 120 -7.59 25.66 -12.31
C LEU A 120 -6.91 26.77 -13.12
N GLY A 121 -5.94 26.43 -13.96
CA GLY A 121 -5.26 27.39 -14.84
C GLY A 121 -6.20 28.10 -15.82
N VAL A 122 -7.13 27.36 -16.44
CA VAL A 122 -8.14 27.93 -17.32
C VAL A 122 -9.09 28.86 -16.54
N MET A 123 -9.49 28.47 -15.33
CA MET A 123 -10.38 29.27 -14.49
C MET A 123 -9.71 30.60 -14.07
N PHE A 124 -8.44 30.56 -13.68
CA PHE A 124 -7.69 31.78 -13.34
C PHE A 124 -7.50 32.69 -14.56
N ARG A 125 -7.16 32.15 -15.72
CA ARG A 125 -7.05 32.94 -16.98
C ARG A 125 -8.35 33.65 -17.32
N LYS A 126 -9.51 32.98 -17.21
CA LYS A 126 -10.82 33.59 -17.47
C LYS A 126 -11.13 34.71 -16.48
N ARG A 127 -10.83 34.53 -15.19
CA ARG A 127 -11.04 35.59 -14.19
C ARG A 127 -10.21 36.84 -14.48
N THR A 128 -8.94 36.67 -14.89
CA THR A 128 -8.07 37.80 -15.21
C THR A 128 -8.59 38.60 -16.41
N GLN A 129 -9.14 37.93 -17.43
CA GLN A 129 -9.71 38.63 -18.60
C GLN A 129 -10.96 39.43 -18.25
N VAL A 130 -11.88 38.91 -17.44
CA VAL A 130 -13.09 39.60 -17.01
C VAL A 130 -12.74 40.87 -16.18
N VAL A 131 -11.73 40.82 -15.34
CA VAL A 131 -11.30 41.99 -14.55
C VAL A 131 -10.65 43.03 -15.44
N THR A 132 -9.94 42.66 -16.51
CA THR A 132 -9.30 43.62 -17.43
C THR A 132 -10.35 44.33 -18.30
N GLU A 133 -11.41 43.62 -18.76
CA GLU A 133 -12.51 44.23 -19.53
C GLU A 133 -13.41 45.13 -18.66
N ALA A 134 -13.62 44.81 -17.37
CA ALA A 134 -14.43 45.63 -16.46
C ALA A 134 -13.71 46.86 -15.95
N GLY A 135 -12.38 46.93 -16.09
CA GLY A 135 -11.54 48.04 -15.60
C GLY A 135 -11.15 49.09 -16.64
N ALA A 136 -11.60 49.02 -17.89
CA ALA A 136 -11.37 50.05 -18.89
C ALA A 136 -12.34 51.22 -18.67
N PRO A 137 -11.88 52.40 -18.14
CA PRO A 137 -12.76 53.53 -18.06
C PRO A 137 -13.04 54.02 -19.48
N ALA A 138 -14.36 54.11 -19.82
CA ALA A 138 -14.80 54.83 -21.01
C ALA A 138 -14.36 56.31 -20.84
N LEU A 139 -13.31 56.71 -21.53
CA LEU A 139 -12.98 58.10 -21.74
C LEU A 139 -14.12 58.68 -22.64
N SER A 140 -15.09 59.30 -21.98
CA SER A 140 -16.03 60.16 -22.65
C SER A 140 -15.30 61.42 -23.11
N THR A 141 -14.98 61.49 -24.39
CA THR A 141 -14.69 62.76 -25.07
C THR A 141 -15.98 63.46 -25.34
N ASP A 142 -16.45 64.25 -24.39
CA ASP A 142 -17.48 65.28 -24.61
C ASP A 142 -16.85 66.60 -24.18
N GLU A 143 -16.23 67.29 -25.11
CA GLU A 143 -16.03 68.77 -25.10
C GLU A 143 -15.95 69.22 -26.54
N GLU A 144 -17.00 69.75 -27.04
CA GLU A 144 -17.32 71.09 -27.61
C GLU A 144 -18.65 71.09 -28.33
#